data_40efd3f39b6977d7211bf10e11e9c7fe
#
_entry.id   40efd3f39b6977d7211bf10e11e9c7fe
#
_cell.length_a   1.000
_cell.length_b   1.000
_cell.length_c   1.000
_cell.angle_alpha   90.00
_cell.angle_beta   90.00
_cell.angle_gamma   90.00
#
_symmetry.space_group_name_H-M   'P 1'
#
loop_
_entity.id
_entity.type
_entity.pdbx_description
1 polymer ?
#
loop_
_entity_poly.entity_id
_entity_poly.type
_entity_poly.pdbx_seq_one_letter_code
_entity_poly.pdbx_strand_id
1 'polypeptide(L)'
;MTSEELNERFDKIAISQEKTDKELDKFLAGIIVSSAELKEMQKKNELQFARTDKTLERMGITLGNVTNNIGSITEEYFFNCLIEKPVLGGVKYDKVRRNISGVGLKSEDEFDIVMYNGDSISLIECKNKAHKNDLMKLIEKKAANFKDVFPNFKDYKIFLGLASFSFYPELEEMAKENGVAILKQKGDVVEIEADNLKAY
;
A
#
# COMPACT_ATOMS: atom_id res chain seq x y z
N MET A 1 -71.48 50.44 21.43
CA MET A 1 -70.17 50.78 20.87
C MET A 1 -70.38 52.06 20.07
N THR A 2 -69.77 53.13 20.53
CA THR A 2 -69.91 54.46 19.89
C THR A 2 -68.92 54.53 18.68
N SER A 3 -69.16 55.45 17.75
CA SER A 3 -68.34 55.67 16.60
C SER A 3 -66.89 56.10 17.03
N GLU A 4 -66.70 56.76 18.17
CA GLU A 4 -65.46 57.15 18.77
C GLU A 4 -64.66 55.93 19.27
N GLU A 5 -65.27 54.99 19.96
CA GLU A 5 -64.67 53.72 20.43
C GLU A 5 -64.20 52.85 19.26
N LEU A 6 -64.93 52.91 18.14
CA LEU A 6 -64.50 52.18 16.93
C LEU A 6 -63.25 52.78 16.28
N ASN A 7 -63.18 54.10 16.18
CA ASN A 7 -62.04 54.80 15.62
C ASN A 7 -60.77 54.59 16.47
N GLU A 8 -60.88 54.72 17.82
CA GLU A 8 -59.76 54.40 18.70
C GLU A 8 -59.17 52.96 18.52
N ARG A 9 -60.06 52.01 18.27
CA ARG A 9 -59.66 50.63 18.00
C ARG A 9 -58.90 50.50 16.66
N PHE A 10 -59.46 51.16 15.61
CA PHE A 10 -58.80 51.21 14.32
C PHE A 10 -57.39 51.83 14.38
N ASP A 11 -57.27 52.94 15.11
CA ASP A 11 -55.98 53.58 15.29
C ASP A 11 -54.92 52.68 16.03
N LYS A 12 -55.40 51.99 17.10
CA LYS A 12 -54.55 51.01 17.81
C LYS A 12 -54.12 49.84 16.92
N ILE A 13 -55.02 49.33 16.06
CA ILE A 13 -54.67 48.27 15.09
C ILE A 13 -53.68 48.79 14.07
N ALA A 14 -53.85 49.97 13.52
CA ALA A 14 -52.93 50.58 12.56
C ALA A 14 -51.54 50.76 13.14
N ILE A 15 -51.41 51.28 14.38
CA ILE A 15 -50.11 51.39 15.07
C ILE A 15 -49.49 50.04 15.33
N SER A 16 -50.28 49.02 15.72
CA SER A 16 -49.78 47.66 15.93
C SER A 16 -49.30 47.02 14.63
N GLN A 17 -50.00 47.22 13.52
CA GLN A 17 -49.58 46.73 12.19
C GLN A 17 -48.26 47.38 11.75
N GLU A 18 -48.14 48.72 11.86
CA GLU A 18 -46.90 49.41 11.51
C GLU A 18 -45.69 48.94 12.34
N LYS A 19 -45.89 48.62 13.61
CA LYS A 19 -44.86 48.02 14.45
C LYS A 19 -44.45 46.64 13.99
N THR A 20 -45.44 45.78 13.69
CA THR A 20 -45.23 44.42 13.20
C THR A 20 -44.50 44.43 11.87
N ASP A 21 -44.88 45.31 10.95
CA ASP A 21 -44.24 45.45 9.64
C ASP A 21 -42.74 45.86 9.79
N LYS A 22 -42.45 46.81 10.68
CA LYS A 22 -41.06 47.18 10.95
C LYS A 22 -40.24 46.06 11.60
N GLU A 23 -40.82 45.22 12.44
CA GLU A 23 -40.16 44.05 13.04
C GLU A 23 -39.92 42.96 11.98
N LEU A 24 -40.93 42.75 11.08
CA LEU A 24 -40.81 41.83 9.97
C LEU A 24 -39.68 42.22 8.99
N ASP A 25 -39.60 43.50 8.62
CA ASP A 25 -38.57 44.03 7.75
C ASP A 25 -37.16 43.81 8.34
N LYS A 26 -36.99 44.04 9.64
CA LYS A 26 -35.73 43.79 10.34
C LYS A 26 -35.37 42.29 10.33
N PHE A 27 -36.36 41.43 10.56
CA PHE A 27 -36.17 40.00 10.54
C PHE A 27 -35.77 39.48 9.13
N LEU A 28 -36.45 39.97 8.09
CA LEU A 28 -36.12 39.63 6.69
C LEU A 28 -34.70 40.11 6.32
N ALA A 29 -34.31 41.32 6.71
CA ALA A 29 -32.97 41.81 6.50
C ALA A 29 -31.92 40.94 7.19
N GLY A 30 -32.17 40.48 8.42
CA GLY A 30 -31.32 39.52 9.12
C GLY A 30 -31.18 38.19 8.41
N ILE A 31 -32.23 37.62 7.87
CA ILE A 31 -32.20 36.37 7.08
C ILE A 31 -31.36 36.54 5.82
N ILE A 32 -31.48 37.66 5.12
CA ILE A 32 -30.68 37.92 3.91
C ILE A 32 -29.19 37.95 4.23
N VAL A 33 -28.78 38.64 5.31
CA VAL A 33 -27.39 38.70 5.75
C VAL A 33 -26.85 37.32 6.12
N SER A 34 -27.60 36.58 6.96
CA SER A 34 -27.23 35.22 7.36
C SER A 34 -27.11 34.25 6.17
N SER A 35 -28.03 34.38 5.19
CA SER A 35 -27.95 33.58 3.96
C SER A 35 -26.71 33.89 3.13
N ALA A 36 -26.27 35.13 3.06
CA ALA A 36 -25.04 35.52 2.36
C ALA A 36 -23.78 34.98 3.08
N GLU A 37 -23.76 35.06 4.41
CA GLU A 37 -22.65 34.52 5.24
C GLU A 37 -22.53 33.00 5.09
N LEU A 38 -23.67 32.28 5.09
CA LEU A 38 -23.70 30.84 4.87
C LEU A 38 -23.15 30.43 3.50
N LYS A 39 -23.49 31.16 2.44
CA LYS A 39 -22.96 30.93 1.10
C LYS A 39 -21.45 31.15 1.04
N GLU A 40 -20.94 32.17 1.68
CA GLU A 40 -19.50 32.43 1.75
C GLU A 40 -18.77 31.34 2.53
N MET A 41 -19.33 30.89 3.65
CA MET A 41 -18.79 29.77 4.43
C MET A 41 -18.79 28.46 3.64
N GLN A 42 -19.85 28.14 2.91
CA GLN A 42 -19.89 26.98 2.02
C GLN A 42 -18.77 27.04 0.99
N LYS A 43 -18.57 28.16 0.32
CA LYS A 43 -17.51 28.33 -0.66
C LYS A 43 -16.11 28.18 -0.05
N LYS A 44 -15.88 28.67 1.14
CA LYS A 44 -14.61 28.48 1.88
C LYS A 44 -14.38 27.01 2.19
N ASN A 45 -15.42 26.31 2.66
CA ASN A 45 -15.35 24.89 2.96
C ASN A 45 -15.03 24.05 1.71
N GLU A 46 -15.68 24.30 0.58
CA GLU A 46 -15.42 23.62 -0.70
C GLU A 46 -13.95 23.79 -1.13
N LEU A 47 -13.41 25.00 -1.02
CA LEU A 47 -12.00 25.27 -1.31
C LEU A 47 -11.05 24.53 -0.35
N GLN A 48 -11.42 24.42 0.91
CA GLN A 48 -10.62 23.71 1.90
C GLN A 48 -10.65 22.19 1.63
N PHE A 49 -11.80 21.61 1.31
CA PHE A 49 -11.90 20.21 0.92
C PHE A 49 -11.05 19.90 -0.30
N ALA A 50 -11.15 20.71 -1.37
CA ALA A 50 -10.34 20.53 -2.57
C ALA A 50 -8.82 20.59 -2.30
N ARG A 51 -8.37 21.44 -1.38
CA ARG A 51 -6.96 21.49 -0.96
C ARG A 51 -6.55 20.25 -0.16
N THR A 52 -7.43 19.76 0.70
CA THR A 52 -7.19 18.55 1.50
C THR A 52 -7.09 17.33 0.61
N ASP A 53 -8.00 17.16 -0.35
CA ASP A 53 -7.98 16.05 -1.30
C ASP A 53 -6.67 16.03 -2.10
N LYS A 54 -6.24 17.18 -2.61
CA LYS A 54 -4.97 17.30 -3.33
C LYS A 54 -3.74 16.97 -2.45
N THR A 55 -3.81 17.29 -1.17
CA THR A 55 -2.74 16.94 -0.22
C THR A 55 -2.70 15.44 0.05
N LEU A 56 -3.85 14.80 0.23
CA LEU A 56 -3.98 13.35 0.41
C LEU A 56 -3.47 12.59 -0.81
N GLU A 57 -3.80 13.05 -2.01
CA GLU A 57 -3.30 12.47 -3.27
C GLU A 57 -1.76 12.52 -3.33
N ARG A 58 -1.16 13.68 -3.03
CA ARG A 58 0.30 13.83 -2.99
C ARG A 58 0.96 12.94 -1.94
N MET A 59 0.35 12.80 -0.76
CA MET A 59 0.84 11.90 0.28
C MET A 59 0.79 10.45 -0.20
N GLY A 60 -0.26 10.03 -0.88
CA GLY A 60 -0.37 8.69 -1.48
C GLY A 60 0.76 8.38 -2.46
N ILE A 61 1.05 9.32 -3.36
CA ILE A 61 2.17 9.20 -4.32
C ILE A 61 3.52 9.12 -3.58
N THR A 62 3.74 9.96 -2.58
CA THR A 62 4.99 9.98 -1.81
C THR A 62 5.20 8.67 -1.05
N LEU A 63 4.15 8.13 -0.41
CA LEU A 63 4.22 6.84 0.29
C LEU A 63 4.52 5.69 -0.68
N GLY A 64 3.90 5.68 -1.85
CA GLY A 64 4.20 4.69 -2.91
C GLY A 64 5.67 4.71 -3.32
N ASN A 65 6.24 5.89 -3.54
CA ASN A 65 7.64 6.05 -3.91
C ASN A 65 8.59 5.58 -2.80
N VAL A 66 8.29 5.88 -1.53
CA VAL A 66 9.09 5.40 -0.39
C VAL A 66 9.05 3.89 -0.29
N THR A 67 7.88 3.28 -0.45
CA THR A 67 7.72 1.82 -0.40
C THR A 67 8.50 1.12 -1.52
N ASN A 68 8.44 1.64 -2.75
CA ASN A 68 9.19 1.10 -3.88
C ASN A 68 10.71 1.22 -3.68
N ASN A 69 11.18 2.35 -3.16
CA ASN A 69 12.60 2.54 -2.87
C ASN A 69 13.10 1.56 -1.80
N ILE A 70 12.33 1.30 -0.75
CA ILE A 70 12.69 0.33 0.30
C ILE A 70 12.74 -1.07 -0.29
N GLY A 71 11.82 -1.46 -1.17
CA GLY A 71 11.86 -2.75 -1.89
C GLY A 71 13.15 -2.91 -2.67
N SER A 72 13.49 -1.93 -3.50
CA SER A 72 14.73 -1.95 -4.31
C SER A 72 16.00 -2.02 -3.47
N ILE A 73 16.07 -1.31 -2.34
CA ILE A 73 17.22 -1.38 -1.41
C ILE A 73 17.34 -2.78 -0.80
N THR A 74 16.23 -3.42 -0.45
CA THR A 74 16.23 -4.77 0.11
C THR A 74 16.76 -5.79 -0.91
N GLU A 75 16.28 -5.74 -2.14
CA GLU A 75 16.72 -6.60 -3.22
C GLU A 75 18.22 -6.41 -3.51
N GLU A 76 18.67 -5.16 -3.60
CA GLU A 76 20.08 -4.84 -3.86
C GLU A 76 21.00 -5.34 -2.74
N TYR A 77 20.61 -5.20 -1.49
CA TYR A 77 21.37 -5.69 -0.35
C TYR A 77 21.60 -7.20 -0.42
N PHE A 78 20.52 -7.98 -0.54
CA PHE A 78 20.62 -9.44 -0.61
C PHE A 78 21.32 -9.91 -1.88
N PHE A 79 21.10 -9.25 -3.01
CA PHE A 79 21.78 -9.56 -4.26
C PHE A 79 23.30 -9.40 -4.14
N ASN A 80 23.79 -8.29 -3.59
CA ASN A 80 25.21 -8.05 -3.41
C ASN A 80 25.85 -9.11 -2.50
N CYS A 81 25.20 -9.49 -1.41
CA CYS A 81 25.68 -10.55 -0.53
C CYS A 81 25.74 -11.91 -1.25
N LEU A 82 24.76 -12.23 -2.10
CA LEU A 82 24.71 -13.50 -2.82
C LEU A 82 25.66 -13.55 -4.04
N ILE A 83 26.03 -12.41 -4.63
CA ILE A 83 27.11 -12.36 -5.63
C ILE A 83 28.45 -12.72 -5.00
N GLU A 84 28.73 -12.20 -3.81
CA GLU A 84 30.00 -12.48 -3.12
C GLU A 84 30.13 -13.95 -2.70
N LYS A 85 29.00 -14.53 -2.23
CA LYS A 85 28.94 -15.93 -1.78
C LYS A 85 27.67 -16.62 -2.32
N PRO A 86 27.71 -17.11 -3.58
CA PRO A 86 26.54 -17.71 -4.22
C PRO A 86 26.33 -19.16 -3.76
N VAL A 87 25.95 -19.33 -2.49
CA VAL A 87 25.72 -20.64 -1.87
C VAL A 87 24.40 -20.63 -1.11
N LEU A 88 23.56 -21.65 -1.33
CA LEU A 88 22.32 -21.86 -0.61
C LEU A 88 22.19 -23.35 -0.25
N GLY A 89 22.02 -23.68 1.04
CA GLY A 89 21.87 -25.06 1.50
C GLY A 89 23.01 -26.01 1.06
N GLY A 90 24.23 -25.50 1.03
CA GLY A 90 25.41 -26.26 0.56
C GLY A 90 25.55 -26.35 -0.95
N VAL A 91 24.56 -25.93 -1.74
CA VAL A 91 24.62 -25.88 -3.20
C VAL A 91 25.31 -24.60 -3.63
N LYS A 92 26.39 -24.72 -4.43
CA LYS A 92 27.08 -23.60 -5.04
C LYS A 92 26.49 -23.28 -6.41
N TYR A 93 26.28 -21.99 -6.67
CA TYR A 93 25.74 -21.48 -7.92
C TYR A 93 26.83 -20.74 -8.72
N ASP A 94 26.73 -20.81 -10.05
CA ASP A 94 27.71 -20.24 -10.98
C ASP A 94 27.35 -18.81 -11.39
N LYS A 95 26.06 -18.49 -11.36
CA LYS A 95 25.54 -17.17 -11.78
C LYS A 95 24.45 -16.70 -10.82
N VAL A 96 24.44 -15.41 -10.58
CA VAL A 96 23.38 -14.69 -9.83
C VAL A 96 22.82 -13.60 -10.73
N ARG A 97 21.51 -13.48 -10.78
CA ARG A 97 20.82 -12.43 -11.51
C ARG A 97 19.69 -11.86 -10.66
N ARG A 98 19.34 -10.59 -10.89
CA ARG A 98 18.23 -9.94 -10.20
C ARG A 98 17.20 -9.42 -11.20
N ASN A 99 15.96 -9.23 -10.74
CA ASN A 99 14.85 -8.59 -11.44
C ASN A 99 14.63 -9.21 -12.82
N ILE A 100 14.55 -10.56 -12.85
CA ILE A 100 14.24 -11.28 -14.07
C ILE A 100 12.73 -11.40 -14.20
N SER A 101 12.20 -10.85 -15.26
CA SER A 101 10.78 -10.96 -15.60
C SER A 101 10.58 -11.65 -16.92
N GLY A 102 9.39 -12.21 -17.11
CA GLY A 102 9.01 -12.80 -18.39
C GLY A 102 7.55 -13.19 -18.44
N VAL A 103 7.11 -13.49 -19.64
CA VAL A 103 5.74 -13.93 -19.94
C VAL A 103 5.80 -15.36 -20.46
N GLY A 104 5.15 -16.28 -19.75
CA GLY A 104 4.97 -17.66 -20.15
C GLY A 104 3.65 -17.90 -20.87
N LEU A 105 3.28 -19.16 -21.06
CA LEU A 105 2.00 -19.52 -21.68
C LEU A 105 0.80 -19.29 -20.74
N LYS A 106 1.01 -19.40 -19.42
CA LYS A 106 -0.05 -19.37 -18.40
C LYS A 106 0.19 -18.31 -17.33
N SER A 107 1.40 -17.78 -17.24
CA SER A 107 1.80 -16.85 -16.18
C SER A 107 2.69 -15.75 -16.72
N GLU A 108 2.62 -14.61 -16.07
CA GLU A 108 3.60 -13.51 -16.12
C GLU A 108 4.10 -13.33 -14.71
N ASP A 109 5.42 -13.31 -14.53
CA ASP A 109 6.00 -13.17 -13.18
C ASP A 109 7.36 -12.46 -13.24
N GLU A 110 7.75 -11.88 -12.10
CA GLU A 110 9.04 -11.29 -11.84
C GLU A 110 9.71 -12.02 -10.69
N PHE A 111 11.03 -12.22 -10.80
CA PHE A 111 11.83 -12.96 -9.85
C PHE A 111 12.95 -12.06 -9.33
N ASP A 112 12.90 -11.74 -8.03
CA ASP A 112 13.78 -10.74 -7.43
C ASP A 112 15.24 -11.15 -7.56
N ILE A 113 15.62 -12.39 -7.12
CA ILE A 113 16.97 -12.93 -7.29
C ILE A 113 16.88 -14.39 -7.77
N VAL A 114 17.63 -14.69 -8.79
CA VAL A 114 17.75 -16.05 -9.35
C VAL A 114 19.20 -16.46 -9.40
N MET A 115 19.51 -17.62 -8.82
CA MET A 115 20.83 -18.24 -8.89
C MET A 115 20.78 -19.53 -9.71
N TYR A 116 21.81 -19.75 -10.52
CA TYR A 116 21.88 -20.88 -11.45
C TYR A 116 23.17 -21.67 -11.28
N ASN A 117 23.07 -23.00 -11.45
CA ASN A 117 24.19 -23.87 -11.77
C ASN A 117 23.77 -24.87 -12.88
N GLY A 118 24.54 -25.92 -13.10
CA GLY A 118 24.28 -26.85 -14.21
C GLY A 118 22.98 -27.65 -14.14
N ASP A 119 22.35 -27.84 -12.96
CA ASP A 119 21.18 -28.71 -12.76
C ASP A 119 20.14 -28.14 -11.79
N SER A 120 20.44 -27.02 -11.13
CA SER A 120 19.54 -26.43 -10.14
C SER A 120 19.47 -24.91 -10.23
N ILE A 121 18.36 -24.39 -9.73
CA ILE A 121 18.05 -22.97 -9.68
C ILE A 121 17.58 -22.64 -8.27
N SER A 122 18.00 -21.50 -7.75
CA SER A 122 17.39 -20.95 -6.55
C SER A 122 16.63 -19.66 -6.89
N LEU A 123 15.37 -19.61 -6.48
CA LEU A 123 14.50 -18.45 -6.58
C LEU A 123 14.37 -17.83 -5.19
N ILE A 124 14.82 -16.58 -5.04
CA ILE A 124 14.80 -15.88 -3.77
C ILE A 124 13.90 -14.66 -3.92
N GLU A 125 12.85 -14.63 -3.12
CA GLU A 125 11.94 -13.50 -3.00
C GLU A 125 12.42 -12.59 -1.88
N CYS A 126 12.49 -11.28 -2.16
CA CYS A 126 12.98 -10.27 -1.23
C CYS A 126 11.84 -9.42 -0.68
N LYS A 127 11.77 -9.25 0.62
CA LYS A 127 10.78 -8.41 1.30
C LYS A 127 11.44 -7.59 2.40
N ASN A 128 11.09 -6.31 2.52
CA ASN A 128 11.56 -5.50 3.64
C ASN A 128 11.12 -6.12 4.99
N LYS A 129 9.86 -6.55 5.06
CA LYS A 129 9.28 -7.31 6.17
C LYS A 129 8.50 -8.48 5.59
N ALA A 130 8.91 -9.70 5.91
CA ALA A 130 8.28 -10.92 5.41
C ALA A 130 6.99 -11.24 6.16
N HIS A 131 5.97 -11.67 5.42
CA HIS A 131 4.67 -12.10 5.96
C HIS A 131 4.33 -13.51 5.47
N LYS A 132 3.40 -14.17 6.17
CA LYS A 132 2.92 -15.52 5.82
C LYS A 132 2.45 -15.61 4.36
N ASN A 133 1.75 -14.57 3.88
CA ASN A 133 1.26 -14.55 2.50
C ASN A 133 2.38 -14.53 1.46
N ASP A 134 3.53 -13.94 1.77
CA ASP A 134 4.69 -13.91 0.88
C ASP A 134 5.28 -15.32 0.75
N LEU A 135 5.46 -16.01 1.89
CA LEU A 135 5.91 -17.41 1.91
C LEU A 135 4.95 -18.32 1.15
N MET A 136 3.65 -18.20 1.36
CA MET A 136 2.66 -19.05 0.68
C MET A 136 2.66 -18.81 -0.84
N LYS A 137 2.73 -17.56 -1.30
CA LYS A 137 2.85 -17.25 -2.72
C LYS A 137 4.13 -17.83 -3.34
N LEU A 138 5.24 -17.72 -2.62
CA LEU A 138 6.53 -18.29 -3.04
C LEU A 138 6.41 -19.79 -3.24
N ILE A 139 5.86 -20.53 -2.28
CA ILE A 139 5.72 -22.00 -2.33
C ILE A 139 4.72 -22.44 -3.41
N GLU A 140 3.57 -21.79 -3.49
CA GLU A 140 2.47 -22.25 -4.35
C GLU A 140 2.66 -21.90 -5.81
N LYS A 141 3.38 -20.81 -6.13
CA LYS A 141 3.36 -20.25 -7.48
C LYS A 141 4.75 -20.07 -8.10
N LYS A 142 5.75 -19.58 -7.37
CA LYS A 142 7.00 -19.11 -7.99
C LYS A 142 7.75 -20.21 -8.78
N ALA A 143 7.86 -21.42 -8.26
CA ALA A 143 8.53 -22.51 -8.98
C ALA A 143 7.78 -22.91 -10.28
N ALA A 144 6.46 -23.01 -10.21
CA ALA A 144 5.64 -23.34 -11.38
C ALA A 144 5.66 -22.21 -12.43
N ASN A 145 5.53 -20.97 -11.98
CA ASN A 145 5.59 -19.80 -12.86
C ASN A 145 6.97 -19.69 -13.53
N PHE A 146 8.05 -19.94 -12.79
CA PHE A 146 9.40 -19.91 -13.36
C PHE A 146 9.56 -20.93 -14.49
N LYS A 147 9.07 -22.16 -14.31
CA LYS A 147 9.12 -23.20 -15.34
C LYS A 147 8.23 -22.89 -16.55
N ASP A 148 7.13 -22.17 -16.36
CA ASP A 148 6.26 -21.71 -17.43
C ASP A 148 6.89 -20.55 -18.22
N VAL A 149 7.46 -19.57 -17.51
CA VAL A 149 8.13 -18.40 -18.13
C VAL A 149 9.43 -18.79 -18.82
N PHE A 150 10.18 -19.76 -18.26
CA PHE A 150 11.47 -20.21 -18.78
C PHE A 150 11.46 -21.73 -19.03
N PRO A 151 10.82 -22.22 -20.10
CA PRO A 151 10.66 -23.67 -20.39
C PRO A 151 11.97 -24.44 -20.52
N ASN A 152 13.06 -23.78 -20.85
CA ASN A 152 14.40 -24.39 -20.93
C ASN A 152 14.91 -24.93 -19.58
N PHE A 153 14.33 -24.48 -18.46
CA PHE A 153 14.68 -24.91 -17.12
C PHE A 153 13.64 -25.85 -16.48
N LYS A 154 12.71 -26.40 -17.26
CA LYS A 154 11.61 -27.24 -16.74
C LYS A 154 12.10 -28.46 -15.94
N ASP A 155 13.24 -29.02 -16.29
CA ASP A 155 13.83 -30.22 -15.69
C ASP A 155 14.82 -29.91 -14.55
N TYR A 156 15.09 -28.62 -14.28
CA TYR A 156 15.95 -28.18 -13.20
C TYR A 156 15.27 -28.31 -11.85
N LYS A 157 16.04 -28.65 -10.82
CA LYS A 157 15.60 -28.59 -9.43
C LYS A 157 15.50 -27.13 -9.02
N ILE A 158 14.34 -26.73 -8.51
CA ILE A 158 14.14 -25.37 -8.02
C ILE A 158 14.14 -25.37 -6.50
N PHE A 159 15.01 -24.58 -5.91
CA PHE A 159 15.04 -24.30 -4.47
C PHE A 159 14.51 -22.90 -4.22
N LEU A 160 13.74 -22.75 -3.13
CA LEU A 160 13.10 -21.49 -2.79
C LEU A 160 13.79 -20.85 -1.59
N GLY A 161 13.89 -19.53 -1.61
CA GLY A 161 14.41 -18.73 -0.51
C GLY A 161 13.54 -17.49 -0.28
N LEU A 162 13.38 -17.12 0.98
CA LEU A 162 12.74 -15.89 1.41
C LEU A 162 13.77 -15.02 2.12
N ALA A 163 14.07 -13.85 1.57
CA ALA A 163 15.02 -12.89 2.09
C ALA A 163 14.30 -11.70 2.70
N SER A 164 14.64 -11.31 3.93
CA SER A 164 14.01 -10.17 4.58
C SER A 164 14.88 -9.57 5.69
N PHE A 165 14.72 -8.25 5.92
CA PHE A 165 15.31 -7.60 7.08
C PHE A 165 14.55 -7.91 8.38
N SER A 166 13.30 -8.35 8.30
CA SER A 166 12.48 -8.65 9.47
C SER A 166 11.62 -9.89 9.25
N PHE A 167 11.78 -10.86 10.15
CA PHE A 167 10.98 -12.07 10.23
C PHE A 167 10.25 -12.15 11.57
N TYR A 168 9.11 -12.82 11.57
CA TYR A 168 8.46 -13.30 12.78
C TYR A 168 8.92 -14.75 13.04
N PRO A 169 9.15 -15.15 14.31
CA PRO A 169 9.63 -16.51 14.63
C PRO A 169 8.75 -17.62 14.02
N GLU A 170 7.44 -17.46 14.04
CA GLU A 170 6.49 -18.43 13.48
C GLU A 170 6.62 -18.57 11.96
N LEU A 171 7.05 -17.49 11.28
CA LEU A 171 7.29 -17.52 9.84
C LEU A 171 8.59 -18.25 9.50
N GLU A 172 9.62 -18.09 10.32
CA GLU A 172 10.87 -18.82 10.17
C GLU A 172 10.66 -20.33 10.32
N GLU A 173 9.91 -20.76 11.34
CA GLU A 173 9.56 -22.17 11.52
C GLU A 173 8.74 -22.71 10.33
N MET A 174 7.74 -21.98 9.89
CA MET A 174 6.93 -22.37 8.73
C MET A 174 7.76 -22.48 7.44
N ALA A 175 8.72 -21.58 7.20
CA ALA A 175 9.60 -21.67 6.03
C ALA A 175 10.49 -22.92 6.09
N LYS A 176 11.06 -23.24 7.25
CA LYS A 176 11.87 -24.46 7.47
C LYS A 176 11.06 -25.74 7.25
N GLU A 177 9.83 -25.81 7.78
CA GLU A 177 8.94 -26.95 7.60
C GLU A 177 8.59 -27.19 6.13
N ASN A 178 8.52 -26.13 5.32
CA ASN A 178 8.26 -26.21 3.89
C ASN A 178 9.54 -26.37 3.05
N GLY A 179 10.72 -26.42 3.66
CA GLY A 179 11.98 -26.55 2.95
C GLY A 179 12.37 -25.32 2.14
N VAL A 180 12.00 -24.14 2.63
CA VAL A 180 12.36 -22.84 2.06
C VAL A 180 13.52 -22.25 2.86
N ALA A 181 14.57 -21.78 2.19
CA ALA A 181 15.68 -21.09 2.82
C ALA A 181 15.24 -19.75 3.40
N ILE A 182 15.81 -19.38 4.54
CA ILE A 182 15.62 -18.08 5.16
C ILE A 182 16.92 -17.30 5.05
N LEU A 183 16.85 -16.09 4.51
CA LEU A 183 17.99 -15.18 4.41
C LEU A 183 17.64 -13.92 5.21
N LYS A 184 18.39 -13.67 6.30
CA LYS A 184 18.15 -12.51 7.16
C LYS A 184 19.42 -11.72 7.41
N GLN A 185 19.28 -10.42 7.60
CA GLN A 185 20.39 -9.57 7.98
C GLN A 185 20.77 -9.82 9.44
N LYS A 186 22.08 -9.97 9.68
CA LYS A 186 22.65 -10.06 11.02
C LYS A 186 23.89 -9.16 11.10
N GLY A 187 23.70 -7.93 11.56
CA GLY A 187 24.73 -6.90 11.46
C GLY A 187 25.02 -6.58 9.99
N ASP A 188 26.28 -6.69 9.58
CA ASP A 188 26.72 -6.39 8.21
C ASP A 188 26.72 -7.62 7.28
N VAL A 189 26.27 -8.79 7.76
CA VAL A 189 26.27 -10.03 6.99
C VAL A 189 24.87 -10.60 6.82
N VAL A 190 24.71 -11.48 5.82
CA VAL A 190 23.49 -12.28 5.64
C VAL A 190 23.70 -13.63 6.32
N GLU A 191 22.83 -13.94 7.27
CA GLU A 191 22.66 -15.27 7.84
C GLU A 191 21.72 -16.07 6.97
N ILE A 192 22.14 -17.27 6.53
CA ILE A 192 21.34 -18.13 5.66
C ILE A 192 21.05 -19.42 6.43
N GLU A 193 19.77 -19.68 6.67
CA GLU A 193 19.26 -20.91 7.26
C GLU A 193 18.61 -21.76 6.15
N ALA A 194 19.24 -22.87 5.78
CA ALA A 194 18.84 -23.67 4.63
C ALA A 194 19.08 -25.19 4.84
N ASP A 195 18.87 -25.67 6.07
CA ASP A 195 19.23 -27.04 6.46
C ASP A 195 18.31 -28.11 5.84
N ASN A 196 17.09 -27.77 5.48
CA ASN A 196 16.05 -28.69 4.99
C ASN A 196 15.46 -28.28 3.64
N LEU A 197 16.31 -27.87 2.69
CA LEU A 197 15.82 -27.42 1.37
C LEU A 197 15.04 -28.51 0.64
N LYS A 198 13.87 -28.14 0.12
CA LYS A 198 13.04 -28.96 -0.75
C LYS A 198 13.20 -28.52 -2.20
N ALA A 199 13.32 -29.47 -3.11
CA ALA A 199 13.23 -29.23 -4.55
C ALA A 199 11.77 -29.19 -4.98
N TYR A 200 11.40 -28.17 -5.74
CA TYR A 200 10.08 -27.90 -6.28
C TYR A 200 10.02 -28.18 -7.79
#